data_5abea500aadf042536eb9cb9039ed699
#
_entry.id   5abea500aadf042536eb9cb9039ed699
#
_cell.length_a   1.000
_cell.length_b   1.000
_cell.length_c   1.000
_cell.angle_alpha   90.00
_cell.angle_beta   90.00
_cell.angle_gamma   90.00
#
_symmetry.space_group_name_H-M   'P 1'
#
loop_
_entity.id
_entity.type
_entity.pdbx_description
1 polymer ?
#
loop_
_entity_poly.entity_id
_entity_poly.type
_entity_poly.pdbx_seq_one_letter_code
_entity_poly.pdbx_strand_id
1 'polypeptide(L)'
;MELKKRGKLHYGEHNKKESMKKRKVIILSIEIIVIALLLEASILKYVNDKNAYRTSQVLLDRVVTVLDKNDKSKAELIGSLKDDYIVRAKAVSYIIDAKPEVEYDVEELQKIAKLMAIDEIHLFDEQGNIYSGSVPKYFGYSFNSGAQIGYFKPMLENKSLTMCQDVTPNTSEGKKMMYAITWNEDGTKMIQVGIEPKRLLNQIKQNTVSNVVAGMPVYKGMEIVVADEDTQVIEGATDSDKIGKNLDEIGMSLDNLCVDDASATHIRVDGKRCRCMVRQDDKYLVIVTVEDTFYLEGSIIAIFIVGAYLVLASCCITYMFSKILKERLEKEKLIYTSNTDELTRCLNRRAYENDINKLKLDDEWIYISVDLNGLKRANDSYGHAAGDELICAAADCMKNSFNECGKVYRVGGDEFVVIITEKTEQFEDVRQRFDVNVANWSGEFVDSMSVSYGWVFSTERNWNSVYEISKAADERMYESKERFYNESGRR
;
A
#
# COMPACT_ATOMS: atom_id res chain seq x y z
N MET A 1 -5.70 31.96 53.19
CA MET A 1 -5.48 30.52 52.94
C MET A 1 -6.37 29.96 51.84
N GLU A 2 -7.61 30.46 51.67
CA GLU A 2 -8.56 30.03 50.63
C GLU A 2 -8.18 30.47 49.21
N LEU A 3 -7.62 31.67 49.00
CA LEU A 3 -7.19 32.17 47.71
C LEU A 3 -6.05 31.37 47.07
N LYS A 4 -5.12 30.81 47.89
CA LYS A 4 -4.11 29.84 47.40
C LYS A 4 -4.69 28.50 46.96
N LYS A 5 -5.86 28.11 47.52
CA LYS A 5 -6.60 26.89 47.12
C LYS A 5 -7.33 27.09 45.78
N ARG A 6 -7.95 28.26 45.53
CA ARG A 6 -8.65 28.54 44.25
C ARG A 6 -7.69 28.64 43.06
N GLY A 7 -6.52 29.26 43.21
CA GLY A 7 -5.49 29.30 42.18
C GLY A 7 -4.91 27.91 41.86
N LYS A 8 -4.75 27.03 42.87
CA LYS A 8 -4.32 25.64 42.61
C LYS A 8 -5.41 24.77 41.98
N LEU A 9 -6.68 25.00 42.24
CA LEU A 9 -7.79 24.29 41.59
C LEU A 9 -7.92 24.66 40.13
N HIS A 10 -7.80 25.95 39.77
CA HIS A 10 -7.89 26.38 38.38
C HIS A 10 -6.71 25.90 37.55
N TYR A 11 -5.49 25.86 38.11
CA TYR A 11 -4.30 25.30 37.46
C TYR A 11 -4.38 23.77 37.31
N GLY A 12 -5.01 23.07 38.28
CA GLY A 12 -5.24 21.62 38.22
C GLY A 12 -6.26 21.23 37.14
N GLU A 13 -7.34 22.00 36.98
CA GLU A 13 -8.36 21.75 35.96
C GLU A 13 -7.82 22.04 34.52
N HIS A 14 -7.00 23.08 34.37
CA HIS A 14 -6.39 23.41 33.09
C HIS A 14 -5.41 22.33 32.66
N ASN A 15 -4.54 21.85 33.57
CA ASN A 15 -3.62 20.73 33.29
C ASN A 15 -4.35 19.43 32.94
N LYS A 16 -5.50 19.18 33.57
CA LYS A 16 -6.34 18.00 33.29
C LYS A 16 -6.98 18.09 31.89
N LYS A 17 -7.48 19.27 31.48
CA LYS A 17 -8.01 19.52 30.13
C LYS A 17 -6.93 19.38 29.05
N GLU A 18 -5.71 19.84 29.33
CA GLU A 18 -4.56 19.74 28.40
C GLU A 18 -4.11 18.28 28.24
N SER A 19 -4.01 17.54 29.34
CA SER A 19 -3.71 16.11 29.32
C SER A 19 -4.75 15.32 28.51
N MET A 20 -6.04 15.65 28.67
CA MET A 20 -7.10 15.03 27.88
C MET A 20 -7.01 15.36 26.37
N LYS A 21 -6.64 16.60 26.01
CA LYS A 21 -6.42 16.97 24.60
C LYS A 21 -5.26 16.21 23.97
N LYS A 22 -4.12 16.10 24.68
CA LYS A 22 -2.96 15.31 24.24
C LYS A 22 -3.33 13.84 24.04
N ARG A 23 -4.05 13.25 24.99
CA ARG A 23 -4.51 11.86 24.89
C ARG A 23 -5.43 11.62 23.68
N LYS A 24 -6.36 12.55 23.41
CA LYS A 24 -7.23 12.46 22.21
C LYS A 24 -6.44 12.52 20.90
N VAL A 25 -5.43 13.39 20.80
CA VAL A 25 -4.58 13.48 19.62
C VAL A 25 -3.80 12.19 19.40
N ILE A 26 -3.24 11.60 20.47
CA ILE A 26 -2.52 10.33 20.37
C ILE A 26 -3.45 9.20 19.91
N ILE A 27 -4.64 9.09 20.48
CA ILE A 27 -5.61 8.05 20.09
C ILE A 27 -6.01 8.21 18.63
N LEU A 28 -6.33 9.42 18.19
CA LEU A 28 -6.68 9.70 16.81
C LEU A 28 -5.52 9.37 15.84
N SER A 29 -4.29 9.67 16.23
CA SER A 29 -3.10 9.32 15.44
C SER A 29 -2.94 7.81 15.29
N ILE A 30 -3.16 7.04 16.36
CA ILE A 30 -3.12 5.56 16.33
C ILE A 30 -4.21 5.01 15.40
N GLU A 31 -5.43 5.52 15.50
CA GLU A 31 -6.55 5.11 14.64
C GLU A 31 -6.23 5.36 13.16
N ILE A 32 -5.69 6.54 12.82
CA ILE A 32 -5.29 6.88 11.45
C ILE A 32 -4.19 5.93 10.95
N ILE A 33 -3.17 5.63 11.77
CA ILE A 33 -2.09 4.71 11.41
C ILE A 33 -2.66 3.31 11.13
N VAL A 34 -3.53 2.81 11.99
CA VAL A 34 -4.14 1.48 11.80
C VAL A 34 -4.96 1.42 10.51
N ILE A 35 -5.78 2.44 10.24
CA ILE A 35 -6.58 2.51 9.01
C ILE A 35 -5.66 2.57 7.78
N ALA A 36 -4.59 3.37 7.82
CA ALA A 36 -3.64 3.48 6.72
C ALA A 36 -2.93 2.16 6.43
N LEU A 37 -2.50 1.42 7.47
CA LEU A 37 -1.86 0.11 7.30
C LEU A 37 -2.82 -0.96 6.77
N LEU A 38 -4.09 -0.95 7.19
CA LEU A 38 -5.12 -1.85 6.66
C LEU A 38 -5.41 -1.55 5.18
N LEU A 39 -5.46 -0.28 4.82
CA LEU A 39 -5.64 0.13 3.42
C LEU A 39 -4.44 -0.28 2.56
N GLU A 40 -3.21 -0.05 3.05
CA GLU A 40 -1.98 -0.48 2.38
C GLU A 40 -1.96 -2.00 2.16
N ALA A 41 -2.25 -2.80 3.20
CA ALA A 41 -2.31 -4.25 3.09
C ALA A 41 -3.33 -4.71 2.03
N SER A 42 -4.48 -4.05 1.96
CA SER A 42 -5.52 -4.33 0.97
C SER A 42 -5.08 -3.98 -0.45
N ILE A 43 -4.40 -2.84 -0.63
CA ILE A 43 -3.86 -2.42 -1.93
C ILE A 43 -2.75 -3.37 -2.38
N LEU A 44 -1.80 -3.72 -1.50
CA LEU A 44 -0.72 -4.66 -1.80
C LEU A 44 -1.28 -6.02 -2.21
N LYS A 45 -2.28 -6.53 -1.48
CA LYS A 45 -2.97 -7.77 -1.84
C LYS A 45 -3.56 -7.68 -3.24
N TYR A 46 -4.33 -6.63 -3.55
CA TYR A 46 -4.94 -6.44 -4.87
C TYR A 46 -3.89 -6.38 -5.99
N VAL A 47 -2.80 -5.62 -5.79
CA VAL A 47 -1.71 -5.49 -6.78
C VAL A 47 -1.01 -6.82 -6.99
N ASN A 48 -0.71 -7.55 -5.92
CA ASN A 48 -0.07 -8.86 -5.98
C ASN A 48 -0.95 -9.88 -6.70
N ASP A 49 -2.24 -9.90 -6.41
CA ASP A 49 -3.22 -10.77 -7.07
C ASP A 49 -3.27 -10.50 -8.57
N LYS A 50 -3.32 -9.23 -8.97
CA LYS A 50 -3.32 -8.82 -10.36
C LYS A 50 -2.01 -9.15 -11.08
N ASN A 51 -0.88 -8.97 -10.43
CA ASN A 51 0.44 -9.30 -10.99
C ASN A 51 0.62 -10.81 -11.15
N ALA A 52 0.21 -11.60 -10.14
CA ALA A 52 0.22 -13.06 -10.22
C ALA A 52 -0.60 -13.55 -11.41
N TYR A 53 -1.83 -13.05 -11.55
CA TYR A 53 -2.72 -13.39 -12.65
C TYR A 53 -2.07 -13.09 -14.03
N ARG A 54 -1.57 -11.86 -14.22
CA ARG A 54 -0.93 -11.47 -15.48
C ARG A 54 0.31 -12.31 -15.80
N THR A 55 1.16 -12.56 -14.80
CA THR A 55 2.37 -13.36 -15.00
C THR A 55 2.01 -14.80 -15.34
N SER A 56 1.02 -15.38 -14.68
CA SER A 56 0.56 -16.74 -14.99
C SER A 56 -0.02 -16.83 -16.41
N GLN A 57 -0.82 -15.85 -16.86
CA GLN A 57 -1.30 -15.81 -18.24
C GLN A 57 -0.17 -15.76 -19.27
N VAL A 58 0.81 -14.89 -19.06
CA VAL A 58 1.97 -14.78 -19.97
C VAL A 58 2.75 -16.09 -20.02
N LEU A 59 2.91 -16.80 -18.89
CA LEU A 59 3.58 -18.07 -18.85
C LEU A 59 2.76 -19.16 -19.56
N LEU A 60 1.45 -19.22 -19.33
CA LEU A 60 0.55 -20.14 -20.04
C LEU A 60 0.63 -19.93 -21.55
N ASP A 61 0.47 -18.71 -22.04
CA ASP A 61 0.57 -18.37 -23.46
C ASP A 61 1.91 -18.80 -24.04
N ARG A 62 2.98 -18.56 -23.30
CA ARG A 62 4.34 -18.90 -23.75
C ARG A 62 4.53 -20.41 -23.85
N VAL A 63 4.08 -21.16 -22.83
CA VAL A 63 4.20 -22.64 -22.84
C VAL A 63 3.42 -23.24 -24.00
N VAL A 64 2.15 -22.88 -24.16
CA VAL A 64 1.30 -23.34 -25.27
C VAL A 64 1.93 -23.00 -26.62
N THR A 65 2.36 -21.75 -26.79
CA THR A 65 3.00 -21.31 -28.05
C THR A 65 4.26 -22.13 -28.39
N VAL A 66 5.08 -22.45 -27.37
CA VAL A 66 6.31 -23.25 -27.59
C VAL A 66 5.99 -24.70 -27.91
N LEU A 67 5.01 -25.29 -27.23
CA LEU A 67 4.56 -26.67 -27.49
C LEU A 67 4.00 -26.78 -28.90
N ASP A 68 3.08 -25.91 -29.29
CA ASP A 68 2.52 -25.80 -30.65
C ASP A 68 3.60 -25.65 -31.73
N LYS A 69 4.56 -24.75 -31.51
CA LYS A 69 5.64 -24.53 -32.43
C LYS A 69 6.53 -25.76 -32.62
N ASN A 70 6.78 -26.48 -31.50
CA ASN A 70 7.56 -27.73 -31.53
C ASN A 70 6.82 -28.81 -32.30
N ASP A 71 5.52 -28.99 -32.11
CA ASP A 71 4.72 -29.99 -32.82
C ASP A 71 4.61 -29.68 -34.31
N LYS A 72 4.40 -28.41 -34.67
CA LYS A 72 4.44 -27.95 -36.09
C LYS A 72 5.79 -28.18 -36.73
N SER A 73 6.87 -27.80 -36.05
CA SER A 73 8.24 -27.99 -36.58
C SER A 73 8.60 -29.46 -36.74
N LYS A 74 8.12 -30.31 -35.82
CA LYS A 74 8.27 -31.78 -35.94
C LYS A 74 7.50 -32.33 -37.13
N ALA A 75 6.25 -31.92 -37.33
CA ALA A 75 5.43 -32.35 -38.47
C ALA A 75 6.06 -31.91 -39.83
N GLU A 76 6.51 -30.65 -39.92
CA GLU A 76 7.20 -30.14 -41.10
C GLU A 76 8.48 -30.94 -41.40
N LEU A 77 9.29 -31.24 -40.37
CA LEU A 77 10.52 -32.03 -40.55
C LEU A 77 10.20 -33.43 -41.04
N ILE A 78 9.18 -34.08 -40.45
CA ILE A 78 8.74 -35.43 -40.89
C ILE A 78 8.29 -35.37 -42.34
N GLY A 79 7.48 -34.39 -42.75
CA GLY A 79 7.06 -34.21 -44.13
C GLY A 79 8.28 -34.09 -45.09
N SER A 80 9.19 -33.19 -44.79
CA SER A 80 10.41 -32.94 -45.58
C SER A 80 11.29 -34.19 -45.68
N LEU A 81 11.42 -34.97 -44.60
CA LEU A 81 12.18 -36.21 -44.59
C LEU A 81 11.50 -37.28 -45.44
N LYS A 82 10.17 -37.40 -45.41
CA LYS A 82 9.41 -38.35 -46.25
C LYS A 82 9.64 -38.06 -47.72
N ASP A 83 9.55 -36.79 -48.12
CA ASP A 83 9.77 -36.37 -49.51
C ASP A 83 11.21 -36.67 -49.95
N ASP A 84 12.21 -36.33 -49.13
CA ASP A 84 13.62 -36.63 -49.42
C ASP A 84 13.88 -38.12 -49.55
N TYR A 85 13.29 -38.97 -48.66
CA TYR A 85 13.52 -40.42 -48.71
C TYR A 85 12.80 -41.07 -49.89
N ILE A 86 11.64 -40.58 -50.34
CA ILE A 86 11.02 -41.01 -51.58
C ILE A 86 11.90 -40.67 -52.79
N VAL A 87 12.51 -39.50 -52.85
CA VAL A 87 13.46 -39.09 -53.92
C VAL A 87 14.66 -40.04 -53.92
N ARG A 88 15.22 -40.38 -52.75
CA ARG A 88 16.32 -41.35 -52.67
C ARG A 88 15.91 -42.77 -53.14
N ALA A 89 14.72 -43.22 -52.79
CA ALA A 89 14.20 -44.51 -53.29
C ALA A 89 14.11 -44.49 -54.82
N LYS A 90 13.57 -43.43 -55.41
CA LYS A 90 13.51 -43.26 -56.87
C LYS A 90 14.88 -43.20 -57.52
N ALA A 91 15.85 -42.51 -56.91
CA ALA A 91 17.23 -42.45 -57.42
C ALA A 91 17.92 -43.80 -57.38
N VAL A 92 17.74 -44.57 -56.28
CA VAL A 92 18.25 -45.97 -56.21
C VAL A 92 17.58 -46.82 -57.25
N SER A 93 16.27 -46.71 -57.48
CA SER A 93 15.53 -47.40 -58.52
C SER A 93 16.13 -47.15 -59.89
N TYR A 94 16.35 -45.86 -60.22
CA TYR A 94 16.98 -45.48 -61.50
C TYR A 94 18.37 -46.05 -61.67
N ILE A 95 19.20 -46.07 -60.61
CA ILE A 95 20.57 -46.65 -60.66
C ILE A 95 20.50 -48.16 -60.98
N ILE A 96 19.59 -48.89 -60.32
CA ILE A 96 19.41 -50.33 -60.49
C ILE A 96 18.87 -50.65 -61.88
N ASP A 97 17.92 -49.85 -62.40
CA ASP A 97 17.41 -50.04 -63.77
C ASP A 97 18.47 -49.74 -64.83
N ALA A 98 19.34 -48.71 -64.60
CA ALA A 98 20.44 -48.34 -65.49
C ALA A 98 21.64 -49.34 -65.48
N LYS A 99 21.76 -50.12 -64.35
CA LYS A 99 22.85 -51.12 -64.17
C LYS A 99 22.30 -52.39 -63.56
N PRO A 100 21.64 -53.24 -64.34
CA PRO A 100 20.99 -54.46 -63.86
C PRO A 100 21.88 -55.46 -63.07
N GLU A 101 23.19 -55.44 -63.40
CA GLU A 101 24.23 -56.26 -62.76
C GLU A 101 24.36 -55.96 -61.25
N VAL A 102 23.97 -54.79 -60.80
CA VAL A 102 24.04 -54.36 -59.41
C VAL A 102 22.92 -54.99 -58.58
N GLU A 103 21.83 -55.42 -59.19
CA GLU A 103 20.61 -55.90 -58.51
C GLU A 103 20.85 -57.06 -57.51
N TYR A 104 21.82 -57.94 -57.84
CA TYR A 104 22.17 -59.11 -57.00
C TYR A 104 23.52 -58.97 -56.29
N ASP A 105 24.23 -57.83 -56.51
CA ASP A 105 25.51 -57.57 -55.86
C ASP A 105 25.35 -56.80 -54.58
N VAL A 106 25.44 -57.51 -53.44
CA VAL A 106 25.30 -56.96 -52.10
C VAL A 106 26.34 -55.89 -51.80
N GLU A 107 27.60 -56.07 -52.22
CA GLU A 107 28.68 -55.12 -51.96
C GLU A 107 28.46 -53.82 -52.73
N GLU A 108 27.97 -53.91 -53.95
CA GLU A 108 27.68 -52.71 -54.76
C GLU A 108 26.45 -52.00 -54.25
N LEU A 109 25.38 -52.71 -53.83
CA LEU A 109 24.22 -52.12 -53.15
C LEU A 109 24.59 -51.43 -51.85
N GLN A 110 25.57 -51.97 -51.11
CA GLN A 110 26.09 -51.28 -49.89
C GLN A 110 26.86 -50.01 -50.24
N LYS A 111 27.62 -49.99 -51.34
CA LYS A 111 28.29 -48.78 -51.82
C LYS A 111 27.27 -47.70 -52.24
N ILE A 112 26.22 -48.11 -52.94
CA ILE A 112 25.13 -47.18 -53.37
C ILE A 112 24.43 -46.65 -52.11
N ALA A 113 24.09 -47.52 -51.14
CA ALA A 113 23.48 -47.08 -49.88
C ALA A 113 24.33 -46.02 -49.18
N LYS A 114 25.66 -46.24 -49.10
CA LYS A 114 26.58 -45.31 -48.49
C LYS A 114 26.65 -43.96 -49.24
N LEU A 115 26.71 -44.01 -50.59
CA LEU A 115 26.74 -42.79 -51.42
C LEU A 115 25.46 -41.97 -51.30
N MET A 116 24.33 -42.61 -51.21
CA MET A 116 23.01 -41.98 -51.06
C MET A 116 22.64 -41.64 -49.64
N ALA A 117 23.53 -41.88 -48.66
CA ALA A 117 23.27 -41.70 -47.24
C ALA A 117 21.99 -42.46 -46.79
N ILE A 118 21.92 -43.73 -47.20
CA ILE A 118 20.87 -44.69 -46.89
C ILE A 118 21.50 -45.77 -46.01
N ASP A 119 20.77 -46.28 -44.99
CA ASP A 119 21.27 -47.40 -44.13
C ASP A 119 20.96 -48.75 -44.73
N GLU A 120 19.80 -48.90 -45.39
CA GLU A 120 19.33 -50.19 -45.93
C GLU A 120 18.67 -49.99 -47.29
N ILE A 121 18.93 -50.93 -48.26
CA ILE A 121 18.23 -51.06 -49.53
C ILE A 121 17.62 -52.44 -49.59
N HIS A 122 16.34 -52.55 -49.90
CA HIS A 122 15.62 -53.79 -50.11
C HIS A 122 14.94 -53.75 -51.49
N LEU A 123 15.08 -54.84 -52.23
CA LEU A 123 14.42 -55.06 -53.51
C LEU A 123 13.32 -56.11 -53.30
N PHE A 124 12.10 -55.72 -53.67
CA PHE A 124 10.93 -56.59 -53.58
C PHE A 124 10.49 -57.00 -54.97
N ASP A 125 10.03 -58.24 -55.07
CA ASP A 125 9.34 -58.74 -56.25
C ASP A 125 7.90 -58.20 -56.35
N GLU A 126 7.16 -58.52 -57.41
CA GLU A 126 5.79 -58.11 -57.62
C GLU A 126 4.82 -58.71 -56.57
N GLN A 127 5.22 -59.73 -55.84
CA GLN A 127 4.46 -60.36 -54.77
C GLN A 127 4.78 -59.77 -53.39
N GLY A 128 5.73 -58.85 -53.31
CA GLY A 128 6.14 -58.19 -52.10
C GLY A 128 7.10 -59.00 -51.21
N ASN A 129 7.91 -59.89 -51.81
CA ASN A 129 9.00 -60.59 -51.14
C ASN A 129 10.34 -59.91 -51.37
N ILE A 130 11.18 -59.80 -50.34
CA ILE A 130 12.55 -59.28 -50.47
C ILE A 130 13.42 -60.38 -51.07
N TYR A 131 13.87 -60.16 -52.31
CA TYR A 131 14.73 -61.15 -52.99
C TYR A 131 16.20 -60.69 -53.06
N SER A 132 16.44 -59.38 -52.91
CA SER A 132 17.79 -58.83 -52.91
C SER A 132 17.86 -57.54 -52.06
N GLY A 133 19.06 -57.03 -51.83
CA GLY A 133 19.26 -55.80 -51.08
C GLY A 133 20.65 -55.69 -50.46
N SER A 134 20.93 -54.54 -49.81
CA SER A 134 22.19 -54.27 -49.12
C SER A 134 22.35 -55.02 -47.80
N VAL A 135 21.30 -55.66 -47.29
CA VAL A 135 21.26 -56.34 -45.98
C VAL A 135 20.71 -57.77 -46.13
N PRO A 136 21.54 -58.77 -46.34
CA PRO A 136 21.14 -60.14 -46.70
C PRO A 136 20.25 -60.83 -45.66
N LYS A 137 20.31 -60.45 -44.37
CA LYS A 137 19.50 -61.01 -43.30
C LYS A 137 17.98 -60.86 -43.51
N TYR A 138 17.53 -59.93 -44.35
CA TYR A 138 16.12 -59.68 -44.68
C TYR A 138 15.62 -60.43 -45.91
N PHE A 139 16.49 -61.17 -46.63
CA PHE A 139 16.05 -61.92 -47.80
C PHE A 139 15.01 -62.97 -47.40
N GLY A 140 13.93 -63.02 -48.18
CA GLY A 140 12.79 -63.89 -47.90
C GLY A 140 11.71 -63.27 -46.96
N TYR A 141 11.97 -62.07 -46.41
CA TYR A 141 10.89 -61.36 -45.72
C TYR A 141 9.90 -60.83 -46.76
N SER A 142 8.62 -60.73 -46.35
CA SER A 142 7.55 -60.19 -47.22
C SER A 142 6.71 -59.21 -46.50
N PHE A 143 5.77 -58.54 -47.18
CA PHE A 143 4.78 -57.68 -46.57
C PHE A 143 3.88 -58.41 -45.55
N ASN A 144 4.01 -59.72 -45.33
CA ASN A 144 3.32 -60.48 -44.28
C ASN A 144 4.25 -60.81 -43.07
N SER A 145 5.51 -60.40 -43.12
CA SER A 145 6.50 -60.77 -42.09
C SER A 145 6.44 -59.92 -40.83
N GLY A 146 5.55 -58.95 -40.75
CA GLY A 146 5.34 -58.12 -39.53
C GLY A 146 4.55 -56.83 -39.83
N ALA A 147 4.13 -56.15 -38.82
CA ALA A 147 3.28 -54.95 -38.93
C ALA A 147 4.03 -53.81 -39.64
N GLN A 148 5.33 -53.61 -39.35
CA GLN A 148 6.14 -52.56 -39.95
C GLN A 148 6.25 -52.71 -41.48
N ILE A 149 6.67 -53.86 -41.97
CA ILE A 149 6.82 -54.13 -43.40
C ILE A 149 5.46 -54.25 -44.10
N GLY A 150 4.42 -54.72 -43.39
CA GLY A 150 3.05 -54.82 -43.86
C GLY A 150 2.37 -53.47 -44.14
N TYR A 151 2.90 -52.38 -43.62
CA TYR A 151 2.44 -51.00 -43.96
C TYR A 151 2.45 -50.77 -45.48
N PHE A 152 3.35 -51.41 -46.24
CA PHE A 152 3.55 -51.21 -47.65
C PHE A 152 2.67 -52.13 -48.55
N LYS A 153 1.76 -52.92 -47.99
CA LYS A 153 0.84 -53.78 -48.77
C LYS A 153 0.08 -53.04 -49.87
N PRO A 154 -0.35 -51.77 -49.71
CA PRO A 154 -1.05 -51.04 -50.78
C PRO A 154 -0.20 -50.86 -52.06
N MET A 155 1.10 -51.01 -51.98
CA MET A 155 2.01 -50.98 -53.16
C MET A 155 1.68 -52.07 -54.16
N LEU A 156 1.19 -53.26 -53.71
CA LEU A 156 0.79 -54.37 -54.57
C LEU A 156 -0.44 -54.06 -55.44
N GLU A 157 -1.28 -53.15 -54.97
CA GLU A 157 -2.51 -52.79 -55.67
C GLU A 157 -2.34 -51.63 -56.67
N ASN A 158 -1.29 -50.81 -56.47
CA ASN A 158 -1.10 -49.63 -57.28
C ASN A 158 0.41 -49.40 -57.61
N LYS A 159 0.79 -49.64 -58.82
CA LYS A 159 2.16 -49.50 -59.29
C LYS A 159 2.62 -48.05 -59.47
N SER A 160 1.75 -47.05 -59.45
CA SER A 160 2.10 -45.63 -59.45
C SER A 160 2.30 -45.06 -58.02
N LEU A 161 2.03 -45.86 -56.98
CA LEU A 161 2.11 -45.40 -55.62
C LEU A 161 3.58 -45.28 -55.16
N THR A 162 3.86 -44.26 -54.40
CA THR A 162 5.08 -44.14 -53.59
C THR A 162 4.69 -43.93 -52.13
N MET A 163 5.32 -44.59 -51.22
CA MET A 163 5.00 -44.54 -49.81
C MET A 163 6.24 -44.26 -48.96
N CYS A 164 6.08 -43.50 -47.90
CA CYS A 164 7.08 -43.40 -46.85
C CYS A 164 6.41 -43.53 -45.49
N GLN A 165 6.92 -44.42 -44.68
CA GLN A 165 6.42 -44.74 -43.33
C GLN A 165 7.00 -43.72 -42.32
N ASP A 166 6.24 -43.41 -41.29
CA ASP A 166 6.73 -42.67 -40.14
C ASP A 166 7.79 -43.48 -39.37
N VAL A 167 8.47 -42.81 -38.43
CA VAL A 167 9.48 -43.44 -37.59
C VAL A 167 8.87 -44.65 -36.88
N THR A 168 9.32 -45.86 -37.24
CA THR A 168 8.78 -47.11 -36.73
C THR A 168 9.94 -48.04 -36.36
N PRO A 169 9.84 -48.85 -35.31
CA PRO A 169 10.81 -49.90 -35.05
C PRO A 169 10.84 -50.91 -36.21
N ASN A 170 12.01 -51.24 -36.70
CA ASN A 170 12.14 -52.24 -37.73
C ASN A 170 11.76 -53.66 -37.20
N THR A 171 11.36 -54.55 -38.11
CA THR A 171 10.80 -55.86 -37.75
C THR A 171 11.82 -56.78 -37.05
N SER A 172 13.12 -56.63 -37.28
CA SER A 172 14.13 -57.58 -36.82
C SER A 172 14.88 -57.12 -35.57
N GLU A 173 15.16 -55.84 -35.40
CA GLU A 173 16.05 -55.33 -34.33
C GLU A 173 15.40 -54.28 -33.42
N GLY A 174 14.17 -53.86 -33.76
CA GLY A 174 13.50 -52.77 -33.01
C GLY A 174 14.16 -51.43 -33.20
N LYS A 175 15.09 -51.26 -34.15
CA LYS A 175 15.74 -49.98 -34.45
C LYS A 175 14.75 -49.00 -35.08
N LYS A 176 14.71 -47.77 -34.62
CA LYS A 176 13.82 -46.73 -35.15
C LYS A 176 14.25 -46.29 -36.51
N MET A 177 13.50 -46.61 -37.56
CA MET A 177 13.79 -46.36 -38.95
C MET A 177 12.62 -45.66 -39.64
N MET A 178 12.87 -45.01 -40.75
CA MET A 178 11.85 -44.61 -41.72
C MET A 178 12.16 -45.33 -43.04
N TYR A 179 11.13 -45.91 -43.64
CA TYR A 179 11.25 -46.61 -44.91
C TYR A 179 10.43 -45.94 -45.96
N ALA A 180 11.09 -45.68 -47.15
CA ALA A 180 10.41 -45.17 -48.33
C ALA A 180 10.51 -46.21 -49.45
N ILE A 181 9.41 -46.42 -50.19
CA ILE A 181 9.32 -47.46 -51.24
C ILE A 181 8.74 -46.83 -52.52
N THR A 182 9.24 -47.25 -53.66
CA THR A 182 8.73 -46.91 -54.98
C THR A 182 8.79 -48.13 -55.91
N TRP A 183 7.92 -48.18 -56.90
CA TRP A 183 8.10 -49.06 -58.06
C TRP A 183 9.21 -48.56 -58.96
N ASN A 184 9.89 -49.48 -59.68
CA ASN A 184 10.78 -49.10 -60.78
C ASN A 184 9.94 -48.64 -61.97
N GLU A 185 10.60 -48.11 -63.03
CA GLU A 185 9.93 -47.54 -64.20
C GLU A 185 9.05 -48.57 -64.92
N ASP A 186 9.48 -49.83 -65.01
CA ASP A 186 8.74 -50.90 -65.67
C ASP A 186 7.68 -51.56 -64.81
N GLY A 187 7.61 -51.24 -63.53
CA GLY A 187 6.66 -51.80 -62.61
C GLY A 187 6.87 -53.30 -62.34
N THR A 188 8.12 -53.78 -62.46
CA THR A 188 8.48 -55.22 -62.24
C THR A 188 9.09 -55.50 -60.90
N LYS A 189 9.54 -54.49 -60.14
CA LYS A 189 10.14 -54.59 -58.81
C LYS A 189 9.90 -53.33 -58.00
N MET A 190 9.93 -53.44 -56.68
CA MET A 190 9.87 -52.29 -55.78
C MET A 190 11.21 -52.11 -55.05
N ILE A 191 11.62 -50.87 -54.94
CA ILE A 191 12.83 -50.47 -54.25
C ILE A 191 12.46 -49.73 -52.99
N GLN A 192 12.87 -50.30 -51.85
CA GLN A 192 12.69 -49.69 -50.54
C GLN A 192 14.04 -49.24 -50.00
N VAL A 193 14.07 -48.03 -49.46
CA VAL A 193 15.22 -47.50 -48.75
C VAL A 193 14.86 -47.33 -47.29
N GLY A 194 15.73 -47.78 -46.37
CA GLY A 194 15.60 -47.61 -44.93
C GLY A 194 16.65 -46.62 -44.41
N ILE A 195 16.23 -45.64 -43.62
CA ILE A 195 17.10 -44.61 -43.09
C ILE A 195 16.77 -44.36 -41.62
N GLU A 196 17.80 -44.33 -40.77
CA GLU A 196 17.68 -43.91 -39.38
C GLU A 196 17.60 -42.38 -39.35
N PRO A 197 16.46 -41.76 -38.97
CA PRO A 197 16.29 -40.33 -39.03
C PRO A 197 16.93 -39.65 -37.78
N LYS A 198 18.27 -39.71 -37.68
CA LYS A 198 19.05 -39.25 -36.53
C LYS A 198 18.75 -37.80 -36.16
N ARG A 199 18.60 -36.92 -37.16
CA ARG A 199 18.26 -35.49 -36.92
C ARG A 199 16.88 -35.37 -36.25
N LEU A 200 15.88 -36.05 -36.76
CA LEU A 200 14.51 -36.05 -36.18
C LEU A 200 14.49 -36.67 -34.79
N LEU A 201 15.17 -37.80 -34.59
CA LEU A 201 15.24 -38.48 -33.28
C LEU A 201 15.93 -37.59 -32.24
N ASN A 202 16.98 -36.84 -32.61
CA ASN A 202 17.63 -35.90 -31.73
C ASN A 202 16.73 -34.70 -31.41
N GLN A 203 16.01 -34.18 -32.40
CA GLN A 203 15.07 -33.09 -32.17
C GLN A 203 13.90 -33.53 -31.27
N ILE A 204 13.33 -34.70 -31.47
CA ILE A 204 12.29 -35.27 -30.60
C ILE A 204 12.82 -35.40 -29.16
N LYS A 205 14.05 -35.90 -29.00
CA LYS A 205 14.67 -36.05 -27.69
C LYS A 205 14.94 -34.72 -26.98
N GLN A 206 15.34 -33.70 -27.71
CA GLN A 206 15.62 -32.38 -27.13
C GLN A 206 14.36 -31.57 -26.83
N ASN A 207 13.30 -31.76 -27.61
CA ASN A 207 12.04 -31.00 -27.52
C ASN A 207 10.93 -31.80 -26.84
N THR A 208 11.26 -32.67 -25.90
CA THR A 208 10.24 -33.28 -25.03
C THR A 208 9.56 -32.23 -24.20
N VAL A 209 8.28 -32.43 -23.83
CA VAL A 209 7.52 -31.54 -22.96
C VAL A 209 8.31 -31.20 -21.69
N SER A 210 8.91 -32.27 -21.10
CA SER A 210 9.77 -32.12 -19.92
C SER A 210 10.95 -31.16 -20.12
N ASN A 211 11.70 -31.31 -21.22
CA ASN A 211 12.84 -30.42 -21.49
C ASN A 211 12.42 -28.98 -21.79
N VAL A 212 11.28 -28.81 -22.47
CA VAL A 212 10.71 -27.49 -22.76
C VAL A 212 10.34 -26.78 -21.48
N VAL A 213 9.59 -27.47 -20.59
CA VAL A 213 9.12 -26.89 -19.32
C VAL A 213 10.29 -26.63 -18.36
N ALA A 214 11.26 -27.55 -18.26
CA ALA A 214 12.46 -27.38 -17.44
C ALA A 214 13.31 -26.16 -17.87
N GLY A 215 13.30 -25.82 -19.17
CA GLY A 215 13.99 -24.63 -19.70
C GLY A 215 13.23 -23.31 -19.54
N MET A 216 12.00 -23.31 -19.01
CA MET A 216 11.21 -22.11 -18.84
C MET A 216 11.70 -21.29 -17.63
N PRO A 217 11.92 -19.99 -17.77
CA PRO A 217 12.24 -19.15 -16.62
C PRO A 217 10.99 -18.97 -15.73
N VAL A 218 11.05 -19.46 -14.53
CA VAL A 218 10.02 -19.28 -13.49
C VAL A 218 10.59 -18.55 -12.30
N TYR A 219 9.77 -17.75 -11.62
CA TYR A 219 10.15 -17.13 -10.37
C TYR A 219 10.04 -18.14 -9.21
N LYS A 220 10.82 -17.90 -8.14
CA LYS A 220 10.73 -18.69 -6.90
C LYS A 220 9.27 -18.69 -6.41
N GLY A 221 8.74 -19.87 -6.10
CA GLY A 221 7.33 -20.01 -5.67
C GLY A 221 6.30 -20.07 -6.81
N MET A 222 6.77 -20.08 -8.06
CA MET A 222 5.95 -20.42 -9.23
C MET A 222 6.33 -21.77 -9.78
N GLU A 223 5.36 -22.50 -10.29
CA GLU A 223 5.57 -23.79 -10.91
C GLU A 223 4.72 -23.92 -12.17
N ILE A 224 5.28 -24.57 -13.19
CA ILE A 224 4.58 -24.95 -14.43
C ILE A 224 4.48 -26.46 -14.43
N VAL A 225 3.29 -26.96 -14.70
CA VAL A 225 3.01 -28.40 -14.91
C VAL A 225 2.27 -28.54 -16.23
N VAL A 226 2.70 -29.49 -17.04
CA VAL A 226 2.05 -29.85 -18.30
C VAL A 226 1.69 -31.34 -18.22
N ALA A 227 0.41 -31.62 -18.29
CA ALA A 227 -0.10 -32.99 -18.28
C ALA A 227 -0.80 -33.32 -19.60
N ASP A 228 -0.82 -34.59 -19.96
CA ASP A 228 -1.61 -35.10 -21.07
C ASP A 228 -3.12 -34.96 -20.71
N GLU A 229 -3.92 -34.50 -21.65
CA GLU A 229 -5.34 -34.20 -21.40
C GLU A 229 -6.15 -35.45 -21.07
N ASP A 230 -5.91 -36.54 -21.80
CA ASP A 230 -6.70 -37.76 -21.67
C ASP A 230 -6.32 -38.55 -20.42
N THR A 231 -5.03 -38.70 -20.18
CA THR A 231 -4.51 -39.59 -19.10
C THR A 231 -4.25 -38.83 -17.80
N GLN A 232 -4.17 -37.49 -17.84
CA GLN A 232 -3.81 -36.62 -16.72
C GLN A 232 -2.43 -36.88 -16.12
N VAL A 233 -1.58 -37.62 -16.87
CA VAL A 233 -0.19 -37.90 -16.48
C VAL A 233 0.69 -36.68 -16.82
N ILE A 234 1.52 -36.26 -15.87
CA ILE A 234 2.42 -35.17 -16.02
C ILE A 234 3.56 -35.55 -16.95
N GLU A 235 3.62 -34.93 -18.13
CA GLU A 235 4.68 -35.09 -19.12
C GLU A 235 5.84 -34.07 -18.93
N GLY A 236 5.59 -32.95 -18.27
CA GLY A 236 6.61 -31.97 -17.97
C GLY A 236 6.24 -31.11 -16.77
N ALA A 237 7.24 -30.80 -15.97
CA ALA A 237 7.11 -29.91 -14.83
C ALA A 237 8.42 -29.17 -14.57
N THR A 238 8.34 -27.99 -13.96
CA THR A 238 9.53 -27.28 -13.48
C THR A 238 10.16 -27.98 -12.28
N ASP A 239 9.34 -28.73 -11.50
CA ASP A 239 9.81 -29.72 -10.53
C ASP A 239 9.80 -31.11 -11.17
N SER A 240 11.00 -31.62 -11.45
CA SER A 240 11.19 -32.93 -12.14
C SER A 240 10.61 -34.11 -11.39
N ASP A 241 10.45 -34.00 -10.05
CA ASP A 241 9.95 -35.12 -9.20
C ASP A 241 8.45 -35.40 -9.41
N LYS A 242 7.76 -34.52 -10.12
CA LYS A 242 6.34 -34.65 -10.46
C LYS A 242 6.10 -35.31 -11.80
N ILE A 243 7.10 -35.44 -12.66
CA ILE A 243 6.97 -36.04 -13.99
C ILE A 243 6.63 -37.50 -13.87
N GLY A 244 5.64 -37.93 -14.64
CA GLY A 244 5.11 -39.29 -14.63
C GLY A 244 4.07 -39.61 -13.56
N LYS A 245 3.79 -38.66 -12.66
CA LYS A 245 2.68 -38.79 -11.69
C LYS A 245 1.37 -38.33 -12.31
N ASN A 246 0.25 -38.75 -11.73
CA ASN A 246 -1.06 -38.20 -12.08
C ASN A 246 -1.30 -36.89 -11.34
N LEU A 247 -2.09 -35.97 -11.95
CA LEU A 247 -2.44 -34.66 -11.35
C LEU A 247 -3.08 -34.85 -9.97
N ASP A 248 -3.90 -35.85 -9.76
CA ASP A 248 -4.54 -36.16 -8.47
C ASP A 248 -3.54 -36.43 -7.35
N GLU A 249 -2.41 -37.10 -7.66
CA GLU A 249 -1.38 -37.44 -6.68
C GLU A 249 -0.69 -36.22 -6.07
N ILE A 250 -0.69 -35.09 -6.79
CA ILE A 250 -0.10 -33.84 -6.34
C ILE A 250 -1.13 -32.82 -5.86
N GLY A 251 -2.41 -33.22 -5.78
CA GLY A 251 -3.51 -32.36 -5.31
C GLY A 251 -4.09 -31.42 -6.36
N MET A 252 -3.84 -31.69 -7.65
CA MET A 252 -4.36 -30.89 -8.79
C MET A 252 -5.48 -31.63 -9.51
N SER A 253 -6.52 -32.11 -8.79
CA SER A 253 -7.68 -32.76 -9.41
C SER A 253 -8.43 -31.83 -10.33
N LEU A 254 -8.83 -32.30 -11.51
CA LEU A 254 -9.62 -31.53 -12.49
C LEU A 254 -10.93 -30.97 -11.90
N ASP A 255 -11.54 -31.71 -10.95
CA ASP A 255 -12.76 -31.24 -10.26
C ASP A 255 -12.54 -29.94 -9.46
N ASN A 256 -11.29 -29.68 -9.05
CA ASN A 256 -10.87 -28.52 -8.28
C ASN A 256 -10.25 -27.41 -9.13
N LEU A 257 -10.04 -27.67 -10.42
CA LEU A 257 -9.43 -26.72 -11.36
C LEU A 257 -10.51 -26.08 -12.23
N CYS A 258 -10.60 -24.77 -12.20
CA CYS A 258 -11.39 -24.05 -13.19
C CYS A 258 -10.58 -23.96 -14.49
N VAL A 259 -11.03 -24.71 -15.50
CA VAL A 259 -10.47 -24.70 -16.86
C VAL A 259 -10.96 -23.46 -17.64
N ASP A 260 -11.04 -22.29 -16.99
CA ASP A 260 -11.48 -21.06 -17.63
C ASP A 260 -10.38 -20.01 -17.49
N ASP A 261 -9.95 -19.45 -18.62
CA ASP A 261 -8.88 -18.42 -18.72
C ASP A 261 -9.12 -17.18 -17.85
N ALA A 262 -10.29 -17.03 -17.28
CA ALA A 262 -10.71 -15.81 -16.59
C ALA A 262 -10.54 -15.84 -15.06
N SER A 263 -10.32 -17.00 -14.44
CA SER A 263 -10.28 -17.11 -12.98
C SER A 263 -9.14 -17.97 -12.45
N ALA A 264 -8.39 -17.42 -11.48
CA ALA A 264 -7.41 -18.21 -10.72
C ALA A 264 -8.13 -18.94 -9.58
N THR A 265 -7.96 -20.26 -9.49
CA THR A 265 -8.50 -21.10 -8.42
C THR A 265 -7.48 -21.25 -7.30
N HIS A 266 -7.94 -21.24 -6.04
CA HIS A 266 -7.09 -21.54 -4.89
C HIS A 266 -7.10 -23.03 -4.59
N ILE A 267 -5.95 -23.67 -4.71
CA ILE A 267 -5.76 -25.11 -4.42
C ILE A 267 -4.63 -25.33 -3.42
N ARG A 268 -4.50 -26.54 -2.92
CA ARG A 268 -3.33 -26.96 -2.13
C ARG A 268 -2.50 -27.95 -2.93
N VAL A 269 -1.27 -27.57 -3.24
CA VAL A 269 -0.28 -28.40 -3.91
C VAL A 269 0.82 -28.71 -2.92
N ASP A 270 1.13 -29.97 -2.70
CA ASP A 270 2.15 -30.43 -1.72
C ASP A 270 1.98 -29.78 -0.32
N GLY A 271 0.71 -29.58 0.11
CA GLY A 271 0.36 -29.00 1.41
C GLY A 271 0.45 -27.45 1.46
N LYS A 272 0.95 -26.80 0.43
CA LYS A 272 1.05 -25.36 0.31
C LYS A 272 -0.19 -24.80 -0.39
N ARG A 273 -0.61 -23.61 0.04
CA ARG A 273 -1.72 -22.92 -0.60
C ARG A 273 -1.20 -22.15 -1.82
N CYS A 274 -1.76 -22.48 -2.99
CA CYS A 274 -1.35 -21.92 -4.27
C CYS A 274 -2.57 -21.36 -5.02
N ARG A 275 -2.32 -20.36 -5.82
CA ARG A 275 -3.22 -19.93 -6.89
C ARG A 275 -2.87 -20.68 -8.15
N CYS A 276 -3.85 -21.26 -8.80
CA CYS A 276 -3.70 -22.08 -9.98
C CYS A 276 -4.47 -21.48 -11.14
N MET A 277 -3.83 -21.43 -12.30
CA MET A 277 -4.46 -21.14 -13.58
C MET A 277 -4.21 -22.29 -14.53
N VAL A 278 -5.22 -22.66 -15.28
CA VAL A 278 -5.18 -23.78 -16.20
C VAL A 278 -5.58 -23.31 -17.58
N ARG A 279 -4.86 -23.78 -18.59
CA ARG A 279 -5.25 -23.67 -19.99
C ARG A 279 -5.28 -25.08 -20.61
N GLN A 280 -6.37 -25.39 -21.20
CA GLN A 280 -6.53 -26.60 -22.01
C GLN A 280 -6.14 -26.25 -23.45
N ASP A 281 -5.32 -27.09 -24.04
CA ASP A 281 -4.95 -27.10 -25.45
C ASP A 281 -5.23 -28.50 -25.99
N ASP A 282 -5.39 -28.70 -27.27
CA ASP A 282 -5.87 -29.93 -27.94
C ASP A 282 -5.26 -31.27 -27.41
N LYS A 283 -4.13 -31.19 -26.75
CA LYS A 283 -3.39 -32.35 -26.26
C LYS A 283 -2.94 -32.22 -24.80
N TYR A 284 -2.84 -31.05 -24.30
CA TYR A 284 -2.20 -30.78 -23.02
C TYR A 284 -3.06 -29.90 -22.11
N LEU A 285 -2.98 -30.21 -20.82
CA LEU A 285 -3.38 -29.33 -19.74
C LEU A 285 -2.15 -28.60 -19.24
N VAL A 286 -2.07 -27.31 -19.53
CA VAL A 286 -0.99 -26.45 -19.05
C VAL A 286 -1.45 -25.74 -17.77
N ILE A 287 -0.73 -25.96 -16.68
CA ILE A 287 -1.08 -25.48 -15.35
C ILE A 287 0.06 -24.60 -14.84
N VAL A 288 -0.26 -23.40 -14.38
CA VAL A 288 0.67 -22.51 -13.69
C VAL A 288 0.18 -22.29 -12.27
N THR A 289 1.03 -22.58 -11.30
CA THR A 289 0.74 -22.34 -9.88
C THR A 289 1.66 -21.27 -9.30
N VAL A 290 1.10 -20.48 -8.38
CA VAL A 290 1.81 -19.43 -7.64
C VAL A 290 1.53 -19.62 -6.15
N GLU A 291 2.55 -19.86 -5.34
CA GLU A 291 2.41 -19.95 -3.88
C GLU A 291 1.91 -18.62 -3.31
N ASP A 292 0.89 -18.66 -2.43
CA ASP A 292 0.37 -17.46 -1.76
C ASP A 292 1.44 -16.74 -0.92
N THR A 293 2.45 -17.47 -0.46
CA THR A 293 3.57 -16.95 0.33
C THR A 293 4.57 -16.12 -0.49
N PHE A 294 4.60 -16.30 -1.81
CA PHE A 294 5.56 -15.63 -2.70
C PHE A 294 5.56 -14.11 -2.56
N TYR A 295 4.39 -13.50 -2.47
CA TYR A 295 4.25 -12.05 -2.32
C TYR A 295 4.24 -11.56 -0.87
N LEU A 296 4.16 -12.48 0.12
CA LEU A 296 4.06 -12.11 1.53
C LEU A 296 5.33 -11.43 2.04
N GLU A 297 6.51 -11.96 1.72
CA GLU A 297 7.77 -11.41 2.22
C GLU A 297 7.97 -9.94 1.81
N GLY A 298 7.80 -9.63 0.52
CA GLY A 298 7.89 -8.26 0.02
C GLY A 298 6.81 -7.32 0.59
N SER A 299 5.59 -7.82 0.74
CA SER A 299 4.49 -7.05 1.32
C SER A 299 4.69 -6.75 2.80
N ILE A 300 5.22 -7.69 3.58
CA ILE A 300 5.55 -7.50 4.99
C ILE A 300 6.61 -6.39 5.14
N ILE A 301 7.68 -6.43 4.35
CA ILE A 301 8.73 -5.40 4.37
C ILE A 301 8.15 -4.03 4.04
N ALA A 302 7.32 -3.92 3.00
CA ALA A 302 6.67 -2.66 2.61
C ALA A 302 5.80 -2.11 3.74
N ILE A 303 4.95 -2.94 4.36
CA ILE A 303 4.09 -2.56 5.49
C ILE A 303 4.93 -2.07 6.69
N PHE A 304 6.05 -2.74 6.99
CA PHE A 304 6.96 -2.30 8.07
C PHE A 304 7.59 -0.93 7.77
N ILE A 305 8.03 -0.69 6.54
CA ILE A 305 8.65 0.59 6.14
C ILE A 305 7.63 1.74 6.26
N VAL A 306 6.41 1.55 5.72
CA VAL A 306 5.36 2.57 5.79
C VAL A 306 4.90 2.77 7.24
N GLY A 307 4.75 1.68 8.00
CA GLY A 307 4.40 1.74 9.42
C GLY A 307 5.42 2.54 10.23
N ALA A 308 6.71 2.29 10.04
CA ALA A 308 7.78 3.04 10.70
C ALA A 308 7.74 4.54 10.33
N TYR A 309 7.52 4.86 9.05
CA TYR A 309 7.36 6.25 8.58
C TYR A 309 6.15 6.93 9.22
N LEU A 310 4.98 6.28 9.28
CA LEU A 310 3.77 6.82 9.89
C LEU A 310 3.94 7.07 11.39
N VAL A 311 4.61 6.15 12.09
CA VAL A 311 4.92 6.33 13.53
C VAL A 311 5.85 7.53 13.72
N LEU A 312 6.90 7.67 12.93
CA LEU A 312 7.83 8.80 12.99
C LEU A 312 7.10 10.13 12.73
N ALA A 313 6.28 10.18 11.68
CA ALA A 313 5.48 11.36 11.35
C ALA A 313 4.51 11.73 12.48
N SER A 314 3.84 10.74 13.07
CA SER A 314 2.96 10.94 14.23
C SER A 314 3.71 11.48 15.45
N CYS A 315 4.91 10.97 15.73
CA CYS A 315 5.78 11.49 16.80
C CYS A 315 6.19 12.95 16.54
N CYS A 316 6.54 13.30 15.31
CA CYS A 316 6.87 14.68 14.94
C CYS A 316 5.68 15.62 15.11
N ILE A 317 4.48 15.22 14.65
CA ILE A 317 3.25 16.01 14.77
C ILE A 317 2.90 16.24 16.25
N THR A 318 2.94 15.18 17.07
CA THR A 318 2.64 15.28 18.51
C THR A 318 3.66 16.15 19.26
N TYR A 319 4.93 16.08 18.89
CA TYR A 319 5.99 16.94 19.42
C TYR A 319 5.73 18.41 19.04
N MET A 320 5.49 18.72 17.76
CA MET A 320 5.18 20.06 17.31
C MET A 320 3.94 20.64 17.98
N PHE A 321 2.87 19.86 18.07
CA PHE A 321 1.65 20.26 18.75
C PHE A 321 1.90 20.58 20.24
N SER A 322 2.67 19.74 20.93
CA SER A 322 3.04 19.97 22.32
C SER A 322 3.88 21.24 22.52
N LYS A 323 4.79 21.52 21.57
CA LYS A 323 5.61 22.75 21.57
C LYS A 323 4.74 24.00 21.38
N ILE A 324 3.84 24.00 20.39
CA ILE A 324 2.93 25.11 20.11
C ILE A 324 2.03 25.40 21.32
N LEU A 325 1.48 24.34 21.96
CA LEU A 325 0.68 24.50 23.17
C LEU A 325 1.47 25.14 24.30
N LYS A 326 2.70 24.70 24.52
CA LYS A 326 3.58 25.27 25.56
C LYS A 326 3.88 26.73 25.30
N GLU A 327 4.22 27.09 24.07
CA GLU A 327 4.48 28.48 23.68
C GLU A 327 3.24 29.39 23.87
N ARG A 328 2.04 28.89 23.55
CA ARG A 328 0.79 29.63 23.79
C ARG A 328 0.57 29.90 25.28
N LEU A 329 0.73 28.87 26.11
CA LEU A 329 0.56 29.00 27.56
C LEU A 329 1.58 29.97 28.18
N GLU A 330 2.83 29.92 27.75
CA GLU A 330 3.87 30.85 28.18
C GLU A 330 3.52 32.29 27.77
N LYS A 331 3.03 32.48 26.55
CA LYS A 331 2.59 33.77 26.04
C LYS A 331 1.38 34.33 26.84
N GLU A 332 0.36 33.50 27.10
CA GLU A 332 -0.78 33.90 27.92
C GLU A 332 -0.35 34.28 29.35
N LYS A 333 0.55 33.51 29.94
CA LYS A 333 1.10 33.81 31.26
C LYS A 333 1.89 35.13 31.26
N LEU A 334 2.70 35.37 30.25
CA LEU A 334 3.46 36.63 30.08
C LEU A 334 2.52 37.85 29.94
N ILE A 335 1.45 37.69 29.13
CA ILE A 335 0.43 38.75 28.96
C ILE A 335 -0.26 39.00 30.30
N TYR A 336 -0.66 37.97 31.01
CA TYR A 336 -1.32 38.09 32.32
C TYR A 336 -0.41 38.82 33.32
N THR A 337 0.83 38.35 33.48
CA THR A 337 1.78 38.99 34.44
C THR A 337 2.16 40.41 34.02
N SER A 338 2.25 40.70 32.74
CA SER A 338 2.56 42.05 32.23
C SER A 338 1.41 43.05 32.39
N ASN A 339 0.16 42.59 32.52
CA ASN A 339 -1.02 43.45 32.55
C ASN A 339 -1.73 43.51 33.91
N THR A 340 -1.25 42.74 34.91
CA THR A 340 -1.85 42.71 36.26
C THR A 340 -0.93 43.38 37.29
N ASP A 341 -1.54 43.96 38.29
CA ASP A 341 -0.85 44.46 39.50
C ASP A 341 -0.59 43.29 40.47
N GLU A 342 0.63 43.21 40.97
CA GLU A 342 1.03 42.04 41.80
C GLU A 342 0.35 42.01 43.14
N LEU A 343 0.04 43.13 43.78
CA LEU A 343 -0.59 43.22 45.08
C LEU A 343 -2.07 42.95 44.98
N THR A 344 -2.80 43.66 44.13
CA THR A 344 -4.26 43.63 44.07
C THR A 344 -4.86 42.65 43.08
N ARG A 345 -4.05 42.19 42.12
CA ARG A 345 -4.53 41.38 40.98
C ARG A 345 -5.54 42.10 40.10
N CYS A 346 -5.73 43.39 40.25
CA CYS A 346 -6.39 44.25 39.28
C CYS A 346 -5.53 44.34 38.00
N LEU A 347 -6.09 44.88 36.93
CA LEU A 347 -5.29 45.26 35.78
C LEU A 347 -4.40 46.44 36.21
N ASN A 348 -3.16 46.48 35.66
CA ASN A 348 -2.19 47.50 35.99
C ASN A 348 -2.31 48.72 35.06
N ARG A 349 -1.50 49.74 35.34
CA ARG A 349 -1.45 51.00 34.55
C ARG A 349 -1.21 50.76 33.07
N ARG A 350 -0.37 49.81 32.72
CA ARG A 350 -0.11 49.45 31.30
C ARG A 350 -1.36 48.93 30.62
N ALA A 351 -2.12 48.06 31.30
CA ALA A 351 -3.38 47.55 30.77
C ALA A 351 -4.41 48.66 30.59
N TYR A 352 -4.48 49.60 31.57
CA TYR A 352 -5.30 50.78 31.48
C TYR A 352 -4.96 51.63 30.24
N GLU A 353 -3.70 52.00 30.06
CA GLU A 353 -3.23 52.79 28.90
C GLU A 353 -3.57 52.11 27.56
N ASN A 354 -3.46 50.78 27.49
CA ASN A 354 -3.80 50.03 26.31
C ASN A 354 -5.32 49.97 26.04
N ASP A 355 -6.14 49.91 27.10
CA ASP A 355 -7.58 49.75 26.93
C ASP A 355 -8.29 51.11 26.75
N ILE A 356 -7.85 52.18 27.44
CA ILE A 356 -8.42 53.51 27.27
C ILE A 356 -8.24 54.05 25.84
N ASN A 357 -7.12 53.75 25.18
CA ASN A 357 -6.88 54.13 23.79
C ASN A 357 -7.76 53.40 22.77
N LYS A 358 -8.49 52.37 23.17
CA LYS A 358 -9.45 51.62 22.31
C LYS A 358 -10.87 52.14 22.43
N LEU A 359 -11.17 52.93 23.47
CA LEU A 359 -12.50 53.47 23.70
C LEU A 359 -12.85 54.51 22.63
N LYS A 360 -14.08 54.44 22.13
CA LYS A 360 -14.63 55.38 21.18
C LYS A 360 -15.64 56.28 21.89
N LEU A 361 -15.67 57.52 21.49
CA LEU A 361 -16.61 58.51 22.06
C LEU A 361 -18.08 58.21 21.69
N ASP A 362 -18.28 57.53 20.56
CA ASP A 362 -19.61 57.14 20.08
C ASP A 362 -20.19 55.90 20.80
N ASP A 363 -19.35 55.15 21.52
CA ASP A 363 -19.79 54.00 22.29
C ASP A 363 -20.25 54.44 23.70
N GLU A 364 -21.23 53.73 24.26
CA GLU A 364 -21.72 53.97 25.63
C GLU A 364 -20.82 53.27 26.65
N TRP A 365 -20.17 54.02 27.51
CA TRP A 365 -19.31 53.50 28.58
C TRP A 365 -19.21 54.51 29.71
N ILE A 366 -18.76 54.07 30.90
CA ILE A 366 -18.62 54.89 32.09
C ILE A 366 -17.18 54.80 32.58
N TYR A 367 -16.61 55.96 32.86
CA TYR A 367 -15.31 56.09 33.49
C TYR A 367 -15.50 56.44 34.96
N ILE A 368 -14.81 55.73 35.86
CA ILE A 368 -14.82 55.97 37.30
C ILE A 368 -13.37 56.15 37.74
N SER A 369 -13.04 57.29 38.31
CA SER A 369 -11.79 57.56 39.03
C SER A 369 -12.00 57.31 40.50
N VAL A 370 -11.11 56.52 41.13
CA VAL A 370 -11.24 56.10 42.53
C VAL A 370 -9.90 56.34 43.26
N ASP A 371 -9.97 56.91 44.46
CA ASP A 371 -8.81 57.13 45.34
C ASP A 371 -9.11 56.63 46.75
N LEU A 372 -8.15 55.93 47.35
CA LEU A 372 -8.26 55.35 48.69
C LEU A 372 -7.91 56.38 49.78
N ASN A 373 -8.88 56.71 50.61
CA ASN A 373 -8.70 57.71 51.64
C ASN A 373 -7.87 57.20 52.80
N GLY A 374 -6.98 58.03 53.31
CA GLY A 374 -6.27 57.77 54.57
C GLY A 374 -5.16 56.71 54.52
N LEU A 375 -4.72 56.29 53.30
CA LEU A 375 -3.69 55.28 53.16
C LEU A 375 -2.39 55.64 53.87
N LYS A 376 -1.92 56.88 53.74
CA LYS A 376 -0.71 57.34 54.43
C LYS A 376 -0.84 57.24 55.96
N ARG A 377 -1.96 57.57 56.52
CA ARG A 377 -2.21 57.47 57.97
C ARG A 377 -2.23 56.01 58.43
N ALA A 378 -2.83 55.10 57.66
CA ALA A 378 -2.81 53.67 57.99
C ALA A 378 -1.37 53.13 57.98
N ASN A 379 -0.57 53.47 56.95
CA ASN A 379 0.84 53.12 56.89
C ASN A 379 1.63 53.71 58.08
N ASP A 380 1.45 54.94 58.42
CA ASP A 380 2.20 55.61 59.48
C ASP A 380 1.77 55.08 60.88
N SER A 381 0.53 54.65 61.08
CA SER A 381 0.01 54.18 62.36
C SER A 381 0.21 52.71 62.59
N TYR A 382 0.09 51.87 61.54
CA TYR A 382 0.03 50.40 61.66
C TYR A 382 1.01 49.68 60.75
N GLY A 383 1.88 50.45 60.01
CA GLY A 383 2.85 49.92 59.08
C GLY A 383 2.31 49.58 57.70
N HIS A 384 3.23 49.27 56.77
CA HIS A 384 2.90 49.01 55.36
C HIS A 384 1.92 47.84 55.17
N ALA A 385 1.90 46.87 56.08
CA ALA A 385 0.95 45.77 56.02
C ALA A 385 -0.51 46.23 56.12
N ALA A 386 -0.79 47.26 56.92
CA ALA A 386 -2.13 47.83 57.02
C ALA A 386 -2.53 48.61 55.76
N GLY A 387 -1.56 49.31 55.13
CA GLY A 387 -1.81 49.94 53.83
C GLY A 387 -2.03 48.94 52.71
N ASP A 388 -1.27 47.84 52.66
CA ASP A 388 -1.48 46.75 51.69
C ASP A 388 -2.84 46.12 51.90
N GLU A 389 -3.29 45.91 53.17
CA GLU A 389 -4.63 45.43 53.47
C GLU A 389 -5.72 46.32 52.89
N LEU A 390 -5.63 47.67 53.09
CA LEU A 390 -6.59 48.62 52.59
C LEU A 390 -6.62 48.63 51.05
N ILE A 391 -5.45 48.64 50.41
CA ILE A 391 -5.34 48.59 48.95
C ILE A 391 -5.98 47.33 48.38
N CYS A 392 -5.70 46.16 48.97
CA CYS A 392 -6.28 44.91 48.54
C CYS A 392 -7.80 44.89 48.78
N ALA A 393 -8.27 45.41 49.90
CA ALA A 393 -9.68 45.49 50.23
C ALA A 393 -10.46 46.42 49.22
N ALA A 394 -9.91 47.58 48.90
CA ALA A 394 -10.50 48.48 47.90
C ALA A 394 -10.61 47.77 46.54
N ALA A 395 -9.51 47.11 46.12
CA ALA A 395 -9.49 46.38 44.90
C ALA A 395 -10.53 45.21 44.86
N ASP A 396 -10.67 44.47 45.97
CA ASP A 396 -11.63 43.40 46.08
C ASP A 396 -13.09 43.91 46.07
N CYS A 397 -13.40 45.02 46.79
CA CYS A 397 -14.70 45.67 46.72
C CYS A 397 -15.05 46.10 45.30
N MET A 398 -14.11 46.74 44.59
CA MET A 398 -14.29 47.14 43.18
C MET A 398 -14.49 45.92 42.26
N LYS A 399 -13.66 44.87 42.37
CA LYS A 399 -13.79 43.69 41.55
C LYS A 399 -15.12 42.95 41.78
N ASN A 400 -15.54 42.82 43.03
CA ASN A 400 -16.80 42.17 43.38
C ASN A 400 -18.02 42.97 42.89
N SER A 401 -17.89 44.28 42.71
CA SER A 401 -18.99 45.11 42.25
C SER A 401 -19.01 45.28 40.75
N PHE A 402 -17.87 45.50 40.10
CA PHE A 402 -17.78 45.99 38.72
C PHE A 402 -17.32 44.94 37.70
N ASN A 403 -16.73 43.77 38.10
CA ASN A 403 -16.17 42.83 37.13
C ASN A 403 -17.17 42.22 36.14
N GLU A 404 -18.47 42.27 36.47
CA GLU A 404 -19.52 41.76 35.55
C GLU A 404 -19.88 42.74 34.43
N CYS A 405 -19.55 44.02 34.60
CA CYS A 405 -19.90 45.09 33.64
C CYS A 405 -18.70 45.88 33.15
N GLY A 406 -17.51 45.72 33.75
CA GLY A 406 -16.33 46.52 33.42
C GLY A 406 -15.03 45.91 33.91
N LYS A 407 -13.97 46.72 33.83
CA LYS A 407 -12.63 46.32 34.24
C LYS A 407 -12.09 47.28 35.31
N VAL A 408 -11.39 46.73 36.29
CA VAL A 408 -10.76 47.47 37.37
C VAL A 408 -9.26 47.54 37.15
N TYR A 409 -8.72 48.75 37.20
CA TYR A 409 -7.31 49.02 37.02
C TYR A 409 -6.73 49.70 38.28
N ARG A 410 -5.52 49.34 38.67
CA ARG A 410 -4.71 50.10 39.61
C ARG A 410 -3.69 50.92 38.83
N VAL A 411 -3.81 52.21 38.83
CA VAL A 411 -2.99 53.16 38.04
C VAL A 411 -1.95 53.87 38.86
N GLY A 412 -2.07 53.89 40.16
CA GLY A 412 -1.15 54.53 41.10
C GLY A 412 -1.05 53.76 42.43
N GLY A 413 -0.45 54.34 43.44
CA GLY A 413 -0.33 53.72 44.78
C GLY A 413 -1.69 53.44 45.41
N ASP A 414 -2.53 54.43 45.52
CA ASP A 414 -3.90 54.46 46.06
C ASP A 414 -4.97 54.76 45.02
N GLU A 415 -4.55 54.93 43.77
CA GLU A 415 -5.40 55.32 42.64
C GLU A 415 -5.86 54.15 41.82
N PHE A 416 -7.18 54.05 41.60
CA PHE A 416 -7.79 53.04 40.75
C PHE A 416 -8.68 53.69 39.69
N VAL A 417 -8.86 52.99 38.61
CA VAL A 417 -9.79 53.33 37.54
C VAL A 417 -10.71 52.16 37.27
N VAL A 418 -12.00 52.41 37.08
CA VAL A 418 -12.95 51.42 36.58
C VAL A 418 -13.53 51.92 35.28
N ILE A 419 -13.52 51.06 34.29
CA ILE A 419 -14.13 51.36 32.97
C ILE A 419 -15.24 50.32 32.78
N ILE A 420 -16.48 50.78 32.71
CA ILE A 420 -17.67 49.97 32.50
C ILE A 420 -18.03 50.08 31.01
N THR A 421 -18.09 48.96 30.31
CA THR A 421 -18.43 48.90 28.88
C THR A 421 -19.63 48.01 28.59
N GLU A 422 -20.15 47.35 29.59
CA GLU A 422 -21.31 46.46 29.46
C GLU A 422 -22.33 46.78 30.56
N LYS A 423 -23.64 46.64 30.31
CA LYS A 423 -24.71 46.84 31.26
C LYS A 423 -24.64 48.23 31.92
N THR A 424 -24.35 49.26 31.17
CA THR A 424 -24.24 50.65 31.67
C THR A 424 -25.53 51.15 32.31
N GLU A 425 -26.68 50.63 31.89
CA GLU A 425 -28.01 50.87 32.47
C GLU A 425 -28.16 50.39 33.93
N GLN A 426 -27.35 49.45 34.38
CA GLN A 426 -27.36 48.90 35.73
C GLN A 426 -26.35 49.62 36.65
N PHE A 427 -25.72 50.68 36.17
CA PHE A 427 -24.65 51.37 36.90
C PHE A 427 -25.03 51.74 38.33
N GLU A 428 -26.23 52.25 38.54
CA GLU A 428 -26.65 52.71 39.87
C GLU A 428 -26.75 51.56 40.88
N ASP A 429 -27.24 50.44 40.43
CA ASP A 429 -27.32 49.22 41.28
C ASP A 429 -25.93 48.69 41.65
N VAL A 430 -25.02 48.72 40.65
CA VAL A 430 -23.63 48.28 40.83
C VAL A 430 -22.87 49.26 41.74
N ARG A 431 -23.06 50.54 41.57
CA ARG A 431 -22.51 51.58 42.42
C ARG A 431 -22.96 51.47 43.86
N GLN A 432 -24.28 51.29 44.11
CA GLN A 432 -24.80 51.04 45.45
C GLN A 432 -24.19 49.79 46.09
N ARG A 433 -24.02 48.72 45.33
CA ARG A 433 -23.33 47.51 45.78
C ARG A 433 -21.89 47.79 46.19
N PHE A 434 -21.19 48.62 45.43
CA PHE A 434 -19.84 49.06 45.77
C PHE A 434 -19.81 49.86 47.08
N ASP A 435 -20.69 50.83 47.24
CA ASP A 435 -20.81 51.59 48.47
C ASP A 435 -21.09 50.73 49.69
N VAL A 436 -22.00 49.75 49.57
CA VAL A 436 -22.31 48.76 50.63
C VAL A 436 -21.09 47.87 50.92
N ASN A 437 -20.37 47.43 49.91
CA ASN A 437 -19.17 46.60 50.11
C ASN A 437 -18.05 47.37 50.83
N VAL A 438 -17.87 48.64 50.51
CA VAL A 438 -16.90 49.54 51.17
C VAL A 438 -17.32 49.78 52.62
N ALA A 439 -18.59 50.15 52.85
CA ALA A 439 -19.11 50.49 54.19
C ALA A 439 -19.10 49.30 55.16
N ASN A 440 -19.34 48.10 54.68
CA ASN A 440 -19.36 46.87 55.49
C ASN A 440 -17.99 46.19 55.64
N TRP A 441 -16.94 46.76 55.02
CA TRP A 441 -15.62 46.14 55.13
C TRP A 441 -14.97 46.42 56.51
N SER A 442 -14.33 45.39 57.04
CA SER A 442 -13.51 45.43 58.24
C SER A 442 -12.30 44.54 58.09
N GLY A 443 -11.11 45.09 58.40
CA GLY A 443 -9.83 44.39 58.27
C GLY A 443 -9.23 43.92 59.58
N GLU A 444 -8.03 43.38 59.47
CA GLU A 444 -7.23 42.90 60.61
C GLU A 444 -6.51 44.09 61.31
N PHE A 445 -5.97 45.02 60.52
CA PHE A 445 -5.20 46.17 60.99
C PHE A 445 -6.04 47.45 61.08
N VAL A 446 -7.05 47.57 60.21
CA VAL A 446 -7.89 48.75 60.12
C VAL A 446 -9.37 48.36 60.11
N ASP A 447 -10.16 48.91 61.04
CA ASP A 447 -11.57 48.54 61.21
C ASP A 447 -12.51 49.03 60.09
N SER A 448 -12.12 50.03 59.33
CA SER A 448 -12.97 50.57 58.27
C SER A 448 -12.15 51.17 57.13
N MET A 449 -12.72 51.15 55.96
CA MET A 449 -12.17 51.68 54.74
C MET A 449 -13.04 52.82 54.21
N SER A 450 -12.43 53.81 53.57
CA SER A 450 -13.13 54.90 52.86
C SER A 450 -12.45 55.12 51.51
N VAL A 451 -13.25 55.33 50.48
CA VAL A 451 -12.81 55.68 49.13
C VAL A 451 -13.53 56.93 48.65
N SER A 452 -12.82 57.77 47.89
CA SER A 452 -13.40 58.85 47.14
C SER A 452 -13.44 58.49 45.69
N TYR A 453 -14.56 58.72 45.03
CA TYR A 453 -14.67 58.39 43.60
C TYR A 453 -15.58 59.39 42.88
N GLY A 454 -15.32 59.53 41.58
CA GLY A 454 -16.11 60.33 40.64
C GLY A 454 -16.31 59.54 39.33
N TRP A 455 -17.48 59.68 38.75
CA TRP A 455 -17.81 58.96 37.51
C TRP A 455 -18.36 59.91 36.45
N VAL A 456 -18.19 59.55 35.16
CA VAL A 456 -18.66 60.27 33.97
C VAL A 456 -19.14 59.25 32.96
N PHE A 457 -20.32 59.52 32.40
CA PHE A 457 -20.82 58.74 31.24
C PHE A 457 -20.25 59.33 29.96
N SER A 458 -19.85 58.48 29.03
CA SER A 458 -19.41 58.92 27.67
C SER A 458 -20.52 59.71 26.95
N THR A 459 -21.76 59.44 27.25
CA THR A 459 -22.95 60.02 26.64
C THR A 459 -23.46 61.28 27.37
N GLU A 460 -22.83 61.71 28.47
CA GLU A 460 -23.33 62.81 29.32
C GLU A 460 -23.34 64.16 28.60
N ARG A 461 -22.40 64.39 27.68
CA ARG A 461 -22.30 65.54 26.82
C ARG A 461 -21.44 65.22 25.59
N ASN A 462 -21.34 66.13 24.64
CA ASN A 462 -20.40 66.01 23.52
C ASN A 462 -18.97 66.23 24.02
N TRP A 463 -18.20 65.12 24.11
CA TRP A 463 -16.80 65.16 24.50
C TRP A 463 -15.89 65.27 23.27
N ASN A 464 -14.76 66.01 23.37
CA ASN A 464 -13.80 66.06 22.25
C ASN A 464 -12.74 64.98 22.34
N SER A 465 -12.57 64.38 23.51
CA SER A 465 -11.60 63.30 23.71
C SER A 465 -11.95 62.44 24.95
N VAL A 466 -11.47 61.21 24.97
CA VAL A 466 -11.51 60.31 26.12
C VAL A 466 -10.76 60.92 27.33
N TYR A 467 -9.73 61.70 27.07
CA TYR A 467 -9.00 62.43 28.10
C TYR A 467 -9.87 63.48 28.83
N GLU A 468 -10.78 64.21 28.13
CA GLU A 468 -11.72 65.10 28.81
C GLU A 468 -12.68 64.37 29.77
N ILE A 469 -13.09 63.12 29.41
CA ILE A 469 -13.94 62.27 30.25
C ILE A 469 -13.16 61.88 31.49
N SER A 470 -11.95 61.37 31.35
CA SER A 470 -11.10 60.99 32.48
C SER A 470 -10.83 62.16 33.42
N LYS A 471 -10.51 63.33 32.86
CA LYS A 471 -10.28 64.57 33.65
C LYS A 471 -11.54 65.00 34.41
N ALA A 472 -12.71 64.95 33.82
CA ALA A 472 -13.98 65.29 34.50
C ALA A 472 -14.31 64.30 35.62
N ALA A 473 -14.00 63.01 35.47
CA ALA A 473 -14.14 62.02 36.52
C ALA A 473 -13.15 62.25 37.67
N ASP A 474 -11.90 62.60 37.37
CA ASP A 474 -10.89 62.99 38.36
C ASP A 474 -11.32 64.25 39.14
N GLU A 475 -11.86 65.27 38.49
CA GLU A 475 -12.39 66.47 39.14
C GLU A 475 -13.51 66.09 40.13
N ARG A 476 -14.46 65.23 39.73
CA ARG A 476 -15.53 64.76 40.62
C ARG A 476 -15.02 63.91 41.79
N MET A 477 -14.03 63.05 41.54
CA MET A 477 -13.36 62.29 42.58
C MET A 477 -12.67 63.22 43.59
N TYR A 478 -11.97 64.24 43.11
CA TYR A 478 -11.34 65.22 43.97
C TYR A 478 -12.33 66.00 44.84
N GLU A 479 -13.49 66.45 44.29
CA GLU A 479 -14.57 67.04 45.04
C GLU A 479 -15.13 66.09 46.14
N SER A 480 -15.24 64.80 45.84
CA SER A 480 -15.61 63.77 46.80
C SER A 480 -14.59 63.63 47.91
N LYS A 481 -13.30 63.71 47.58
CA LYS A 481 -12.18 63.68 48.52
C LYS A 481 -12.13 64.90 49.44
N GLU A 482 -12.37 66.11 48.90
CA GLU A 482 -12.48 67.33 49.72
C GLU A 482 -13.66 67.26 50.70
N ARG A 483 -14.83 66.75 50.30
CA ARG A 483 -16.00 66.56 51.19
C ARG A 483 -15.64 65.62 52.35
N PHE A 484 -15.01 64.50 52.04
CA PHE A 484 -14.57 63.53 53.07
C PHE A 484 -13.65 64.16 54.12
N TYR A 485 -12.63 64.97 53.69
CA TYR A 485 -11.71 65.59 54.64
C TYR A 485 -12.36 66.73 55.43
N ASN A 486 -13.28 67.48 54.82
CA ASN A 486 -14.01 68.57 55.54
C ASN A 486 -14.99 68.00 56.58
N GLU A 487 -15.71 66.95 56.30
CA GLU A 487 -16.64 66.29 57.23
C GLU A 487 -15.92 65.52 58.34
N SER A 488 -14.78 64.95 58.06
CA SER A 488 -13.96 64.24 59.04
C SER A 488 -13.17 65.15 60.00
N GLY A 489 -13.23 66.50 59.79
CA GLY A 489 -12.54 67.51 60.65
C GLY A 489 -11.00 67.39 60.61
N ARG A 490 -10.44 66.81 59.55
CA ARG A 490 -9.01 66.46 59.46
C ARG A 490 -8.47 66.81 58.09
N ARG A 491 -7.71 67.88 58.05
CA ARG A 491 -6.74 68.16 56.97
C ARG A 491 -5.40 67.51 57.24
#